data_1788b245f370085dc307bf84dfbefa3a
#
_entry.id   1788b245f370085dc307bf84dfbefa3a
#
_cell.length_a   1.000
_cell.length_b   1.000
_cell.length_c   1.000
_cell.angle_alpha   90.00
_cell.angle_beta   90.00
_cell.angle_gamma   90.00
#
_symmetry.space_group_name_H-M   'P 1'
#
loop_
_entity.id
_entity.type
_entity.pdbx_description
1 polymer ?
#
loop_
_entity_poly.entity_id
_entity_poly.type
_entity_poly.pdbx_seq_one_letter_code
_entity_poly.pdbx_strand_id
1 'polypeptide(L)'
;MQLYNLTLQPPSCVTTAVVGQFCGTRQQEILLVRGSRLELYRIDTATGHMMRVLSQHTFSNVRSAACFRLMGGTKNYLILGSDAGRIVVLEYNAARNRFEKVHQETFGRSGNRRIVPGQYLATDPKGRAVLIGAIERSKLIYTLNRDADANLTISSPLEANRPTAIVQCIVGVDVGYENPVFASLETDYADADADPTGEALARTEKRLTYYELDLGLNHVVRRWTEPVDRSAHHLISVPGGYNYSTEAWDGPSGVLVCIDDYIVYRHPDLSLIHISEPTR
;
A
#
# COMPACT_ATOMS: atom_id res chain seq x y z
N MET A 1 25.82 -2.54 -26.37
CA MET A 1 25.15 -1.24 -26.57
C MET A 1 25.33 -0.44 -25.29
N GLN A 2 26.00 0.69 -25.35
CA GLN A 2 26.15 1.58 -24.19
C GLN A 2 25.10 2.68 -24.33
N LEU A 3 24.28 2.86 -23.28
CA LEU A 3 23.26 3.91 -23.21
C LEU A 3 23.80 5.04 -22.32
N TYR A 4 23.85 6.23 -22.88
CA TYR A 4 24.14 7.45 -22.13
C TYR A 4 22.81 8.10 -21.75
N ASN A 5 22.59 8.33 -20.46
CA ASN A 5 21.41 9.01 -19.93
C ASN A 5 21.84 10.27 -19.19
N LEU A 6 21.42 11.42 -19.71
CA LEU A 6 21.66 12.72 -19.08
C LEU A 6 20.33 13.27 -18.58
N THR A 7 20.22 13.47 -17.26
CA THR A 7 19.08 14.15 -16.66
C THR A 7 19.30 15.64 -16.68
N LEU A 8 18.58 16.34 -17.56
CA LEU A 8 18.67 17.80 -17.70
C LEU A 8 17.93 18.53 -16.59
N GLN A 9 16.81 17.94 -16.13
CA GLN A 9 15.97 18.51 -15.06
C GLN A 9 15.44 17.38 -14.18
N PRO A 10 15.49 17.53 -12.85
CA PRO A 10 14.88 16.56 -11.95
C PRO A 10 13.37 16.54 -12.10
N PRO A 11 12.69 15.38 -11.88
CA PRO A 11 11.24 15.30 -11.94
C PRO A 11 10.61 16.22 -10.90
N SER A 12 9.63 17.01 -11.32
CA SER A 12 8.92 17.98 -10.47
C SER A 12 7.56 17.47 -9.99
N CYS A 13 6.94 16.54 -10.73
CA CYS A 13 5.64 15.97 -10.36
C CYS A 13 5.76 15.08 -9.12
N VAL A 14 4.90 15.32 -8.13
CA VAL A 14 4.74 14.44 -6.96
C VAL A 14 3.77 13.33 -7.33
N THR A 15 4.25 12.09 -7.28
CA THR A 15 3.43 10.90 -7.55
C THR A 15 2.79 10.33 -6.30
N THR A 16 3.48 10.42 -5.17
CA THR A 16 3.01 9.92 -3.88
C THR A 16 3.60 10.77 -2.75
N ALA A 17 2.81 10.98 -1.70
CA ALA A 17 3.26 11.59 -0.46
C ALA A 17 3.02 10.60 0.70
N VAL A 18 3.99 10.49 1.59
CA VAL A 18 3.93 9.62 2.77
C VAL A 18 4.31 10.42 4.00
N VAL A 19 3.46 10.36 5.02
CA VAL A 19 3.72 11.01 6.31
C VAL A 19 4.20 9.98 7.32
N GLY A 20 5.26 10.29 8.06
CA GLY A 20 5.82 9.36 9.04
C GLY A 20 6.86 10.01 9.94
N GLN A 21 7.36 9.24 10.89
CA GLN A 21 8.44 9.62 11.81
C GLN A 21 9.71 8.86 11.45
N PHE A 22 10.38 9.28 10.38
CA PHE A 22 11.54 8.56 9.83
C PHE A 22 12.81 8.77 10.69
N CYS A 23 12.97 9.93 11.30
CA CYS A 23 14.13 10.24 12.14
C CYS A 23 14.07 9.62 13.55
N GLY A 24 12.98 8.95 13.91
CA GLY A 24 12.78 8.41 15.26
C GLY A 24 12.47 9.48 16.32
N THR A 25 12.32 10.73 15.92
CA THR A 25 11.78 11.80 16.76
C THR A 25 10.26 11.75 16.75
N ARG A 26 9.60 12.43 17.68
CA ARG A 26 8.12 12.52 17.67
C ARG A 26 7.57 13.48 16.61
N GLN A 27 8.44 14.12 15.83
CA GLN A 27 8.04 15.02 14.76
C GLN A 27 7.55 14.24 13.54
N GLN A 28 6.46 14.68 12.97
CA GLN A 28 5.98 14.20 11.67
C GLN A 28 6.84 14.81 10.56
N GLU A 29 7.20 13.96 9.61
CA GLU A 29 7.97 14.31 8.43
C GLU A 29 7.17 13.90 7.19
N ILE A 30 7.36 14.62 6.10
CA ILE A 30 6.68 14.38 4.84
C ILE A 30 7.71 13.90 3.83
N LEU A 31 7.50 12.69 3.31
CA LEU A 31 8.26 12.17 2.20
C LEU A 31 7.49 12.36 0.91
N LEU A 32 8.08 13.02 -0.05
CA LEU A 32 7.54 13.17 -1.40
C LEU A 32 8.30 12.25 -2.36
N VAL A 33 7.55 11.52 -3.18
CA VAL A 33 8.08 10.71 -4.26
C VAL A 33 7.88 11.44 -5.57
N ARG A 34 8.98 11.65 -6.31
CA ARG A 34 8.99 12.30 -7.61
C ARG A 34 9.65 11.37 -8.63
N GLY A 35 8.87 10.43 -9.19
CA GLY A 35 9.39 9.43 -10.11
C GLY A 35 10.52 8.59 -9.49
N SER A 36 11.75 8.86 -9.85
CA SER A 36 12.94 8.16 -9.34
C SER A 36 13.65 8.89 -8.20
N ARG A 37 13.01 9.86 -7.57
CA ARG A 37 13.60 10.69 -6.51
C ARG A 37 12.72 10.72 -5.28
N LEU A 38 13.35 10.59 -4.11
CA LEU A 38 12.74 10.76 -2.80
C LEU A 38 13.18 12.10 -2.22
N GLU A 39 12.24 12.86 -1.69
CA GLU A 39 12.53 14.11 -0.99
C GLU A 39 11.87 14.08 0.39
N LEU A 40 12.69 14.18 1.43
CA LEU A 40 12.23 14.25 2.82
C LEU A 40 12.12 15.72 3.24
N TYR A 41 10.96 16.07 3.79
CA TYR A 41 10.68 17.41 4.30
C TYR A 41 10.32 17.35 5.77
N ARG A 42 10.70 18.40 6.48
CA ARG A 42 10.34 18.65 7.86
C ARG A 42 9.66 20.01 7.95
N ILE A 43 8.64 20.10 8.78
CA ILE A 43 7.99 21.38 9.06
C ILE A 43 8.77 22.06 10.17
N ASP A 44 9.23 23.27 9.91
CA ASP A 44 9.75 24.16 10.95
C ASP A 44 8.60 24.65 11.81
N THR A 45 8.59 24.26 13.06
CA THR A 45 7.50 24.60 14.00
C THR A 45 7.41 26.09 14.33
N ALA A 46 8.51 26.82 14.15
CA ALA A 46 8.53 28.26 14.42
C ALA A 46 7.95 29.10 13.29
N THR A 47 8.20 28.71 12.04
CA THR A 47 7.81 29.47 10.85
C THR A 47 6.68 28.81 10.06
N GLY A 48 6.37 27.53 10.31
CA GLY A 48 5.41 26.74 9.53
C GLY A 48 5.91 26.37 8.13
N HIS A 49 7.12 26.72 7.76
CA HIS A 49 7.68 26.42 6.45
C HIS A 49 8.17 24.99 6.33
N MET A 50 7.96 24.40 5.15
CA MET A 50 8.53 23.09 4.80
C MET A 50 9.98 23.24 4.39
N MET A 51 10.87 22.58 5.13
CA MET A 51 12.30 22.53 4.84
C MET A 51 12.67 21.18 4.27
N ARG A 52 13.31 21.16 3.11
CA ARG A 52 13.82 19.93 2.53
C ARG A 52 15.07 19.48 3.28
N VAL A 53 14.98 18.31 3.92
CA VAL A 53 16.07 17.67 4.67
C VAL A 53 16.97 16.86 3.74
N LEU A 54 16.36 16.15 2.78
CA LEU A 54 17.05 15.20 1.90
C LEU A 54 16.43 15.19 0.51
N SER A 55 17.27 14.98 -0.50
CA SER A 55 16.88 14.58 -1.84
C SER A 55 17.77 13.43 -2.32
N GLN A 56 17.18 12.26 -2.57
CA GLN A 56 17.92 11.03 -2.88
C GLN A 56 17.34 10.34 -4.11
N HIS A 57 18.21 9.83 -4.98
CA HIS A 57 17.82 9.07 -6.16
C HIS A 57 17.62 7.58 -5.83
N THR A 58 16.57 6.95 -6.37
CA THR A 58 16.21 5.54 -6.15
C THR A 58 16.66 4.60 -7.26
N PHE A 59 17.20 5.14 -8.38
CA PHE A 59 17.65 4.41 -9.58
C PHE A 59 16.55 3.60 -10.30
N SER A 60 15.28 3.78 -9.93
CA SER A 60 14.11 3.22 -10.62
C SER A 60 12.91 4.12 -10.39
N ASN A 61 11.90 4.04 -11.25
CA ASN A 61 10.66 4.77 -11.03
C ASN A 61 9.87 4.09 -9.90
N VAL A 62 9.63 4.84 -8.85
CA VAL A 62 8.77 4.41 -7.75
C VAL A 62 7.32 4.53 -8.19
N ARG A 63 6.58 3.44 -8.05
CA ARG A 63 5.15 3.34 -8.41
C ARG A 63 4.24 3.41 -7.20
N SER A 64 4.73 2.90 -6.07
CA SER A 64 4.02 2.97 -4.80
C SER A 64 5.00 3.18 -3.65
N ALA A 65 4.55 3.85 -2.63
CA ALA A 65 5.30 4.08 -1.41
C ALA A 65 4.36 4.01 -0.20
N ALA A 66 4.79 3.35 0.85
CA ALA A 66 4.10 3.32 2.12
C ALA A 66 5.11 3.33 3.26
N CYS A 67 4.67 3.74 4.44
CA CYS A 67 5.47 3.59 5.63
C CYS A 67 4.83 2.61 6.60
N PHE A 68 5.65 2.00 7.42
CA PHE A 68 5.21 1.15 8.52
C PHE A 68 6.15 1.32 9.70
N ARG A 69 5.66 0.97 10.87
CA ARG A 69 6.44 0.95 12.10
C ARG A 69 6.33 -0.43 12.71
N LEU A 70 7.46 -1.06 12.97
CA LEU A 70 7.47 -2.32 13.69
C LEU A 70 6.95 -2.13 15.11
N MET A 71 6.27 -3.14 15.66
CA MET A 71 5.78 -3.12 17.02
C MET A 71 6.93 -2.82 18.01
N GLY A 72 6.70 -1.86 18.92
CA GLY A 72 7.71 -1.39 19.85
C GLY A 72 8.85 -0.55 19.24
N GLY A 73 8.78 -0.23 17.94
CA GLY A 73 9.72 0.67 17.27
C GLY A 73 9.39 2.14 17.49
N THR A 74 10.40 3.00 17.36
CA THR A 74 10.26 4.46 17.52
C THR A 74 10.22 5.20 16.20
N LYS A 75 10.69 4.59 15.09
CA LYS A 75 10.78 5.20 13.77
C LYS A 75 10.03 4.37 12.71
N ASN A 76 9.65 5.05 11.65
CA ASN A 76 9.03 4.43 10.50
C ASN A 76 10.09 3.95 9.50
N TYR A 77 9.86 2.77 8.95
CA TYR A 77 10.49 2.30 7.73
C TYR A 77 9.68 2.78 6.52
N LEU A 78 10.37 2.96 5.41
CA LEU A 78 9.77 3.27 4.12
C LEU A 78 9.84 2.04 3.23
N ILE A 79 8.72 1.64 2.65
CA ILE A 79 8.68 0.57 1.66
C ILE A 79 8.28 1.13 0.31
N LEU A 80 9.00 0.74 -0.73
CA LEU A 80 8.84 1.20 -2.10
C LEU A 80 8.59 0.04 -3.04
N GLY A 81 7.58 0.16 -3.88
CA GLY A 81 7.39 -0.65 -5.07
C GLY A 81 7.86 0.11 -6.31
N SER A 82 8.63 -0.54 -7.18
CA SER A 82 9.18 0.10 -8.37
C SER A 82 8.90 -0.68 -9.65
N ASP A 83 8.98 0.01 -10.80
CA ASP A 83 8.86 -0.57 -12.14
C ASP A 83 10.00 -1.55 -12.49
N ALA A 84 11.05 -1.59 -11.66
CA ALA A 84 12.10 -2.60 -11.74
C ALA A 84 11.64 -4.00 -11.25
N GLY A 85 10.41 -4.15 -10.76
CA GLY A 85 9.88 -5.40 -10.21
C GLY A 85 10.49 -5.75 -8.86
N ARG A 86 10.76 -4.75 -8.04
CA ARG A 86 11.40 -4.89 -6.73
C ARG A 86 10.60 -4.17 -5.66
N ILE A 87 10.60 -4.77 -4.46
CA ILE A 87 10.31 -4.06 -3.22
C ILE A 87 11.62 -3.70 -2.56
N VAL A 88 11.70 -2.49 -2.06
CA VAL A 88 12.87 -2.03 -1.31
C VAL A 88 12.38 -1.44 0.00
N VAL A 89 12.91 -1.93 1.11
CA VAL A 89 12.68 -1.35 2.43
C VAL A 89 13.87 -0.49 2.80
N LEU A 90 13.57 0.73 3.17
CA LEU A 90 14.54 1.77 3.51
C LEU A 90 14.34 2.22 4.94
N GLU A 91 15.45 2.52 5.60
CA GLU A 91 15.50 3.15 6.90
C GLU A 91 16.27 4.46 6.78
N TYR A 92 15.78 5.53 7.40
CA TYR A 92 16.48 6.80 7.41
C TYR A 92 17.60 6.80 8.44
N ASN A 93 18.82 7.07 7.98
CA ASN A 93 20.00 7.24 8.83
C ASN A 93 20.29 8.74 9.00
N ALA A 94 20.00 9.28 10.20
CA ALA A 94 20.15 10.69 10.50
C ALA A 94 21.63 11.14 10.48
N ALA A 95 22.56 10.28 10.90
CA ALA A 95 23.99 10.62 10.93
C ALA A 95 24.58 10.82 9.54
N ARG A 96 24.07 10.06 8.55
CA ARG A 96 24.51 10.12 7.15
C ARG A 96 23.59 10.96 6.28
N ASN A 97 22.47 11.42 6.84
CA ASN A 97 21.41 12.15 6.14
C ASN A 97 20.99 11.45 4.83
N ARG A 98 20.64 10.17 4.91
CA ARG A 98 20.18 9.39 3.75
C ARG A 98 19.30 8.23 4.16
N PHE A 99 18.48 7.77 3.22
CA PHE A 99 17.83 6.48 3.34
C PHE A 99 18.79 5.35 2.98
N GLU A 100 18.94 4.40 3.86
CA GLU A 100 19.74 3.20 3.67
C GLU A 100 18.85 1.99 3.42
N LYS A 101 19.28 1.14 2.51
CA LYS A 101 18.54 -0.07 2.18
C LYS A 101 18.73 -1.09 3.29
N VAL A 102 17.64 -1.49 3.92
CA VAL A 102 17.59 -2.55 4.92
C VAL A 102 17.30 -3.90 4.27
N HIS A 103 16.33 -3.92 3.35
CA HIS A 103 15.91 -5.15 2.68
C HIS A 103 15.50 -4.88 1.24
N GLN A 104 15.63 -5.89 0.40
CA GLN A 104 15.20 -5.86 -0.99
C GLN A 104 14.75 -7.25 -1.44
N GLU A 105 13.54 -7.33 -1.98
CA GLU A 105 13.02 -8.51 -2.64
C GLU A 105 12.72 -8.23 -4.10
N THR A 106 12.92 -9.23 -4.95
CA THR A 106 12.57 -9.17 -6.36
C THR A 106 11.37 -10.05 -6.63
N PHE A 107 10.24 -9.46 -6.97
CA PHE A 107 9.04 -10.20 -7.37
C PHE A 107 8.93 -10.38 -8.89
N GLY A 108 9.82 -9.77 -9.64
CA GLY A 108 9.96 -9.95 -11.09
C GLY A 108 9.17 -8.96 -11.93
N ARG A 109 9.51 -8.96 -13.21
CA ARG A 109 8.79 -8.24 -14.27
C ARG A 109 8.02 -9.24 -15.13
N SER A 110 7.41 -10.23 -14.51
CA SER A 110 6.75 -11.29 -15.27
C SER A 110 5.90 -10.66 -16.36
N GLY A 111 6.14 -11.02 -17.59
CA GLY A 111 5.57 -10.56 -18.85
C GLY A 111 4.13 -10.08 -18.91
N ASN A 112 3.64 -9.63 -17.81
CA ASN A 112 2.31 -9.16 -17.63
C ASN A 112 2.17 -7.73 -18.14
N ARG A 113 1.23 -7.53 -19.01
CA ARG A 113 1.00 -6.27 -19.72
C ARG A 113 -0.16 -5.46 -19.15
N ARG A 114 -0.91 -6.00 -18.18
CA ARG A 114 -2.14 -5.38 -17.68
C ARG A 114 -1.94 -4.56 -16.43
N ILE A 115 -0.86 -4.82 -15.68
CA ILE A 115 -0.49 -4.02 -14.51
C ILE A 115 0.95 -3.56 -14.61
N VAL A 116 1.23 -2.43 -13.98
CA VAL A 116 2.60 -1.90 -13.87
C VAL A 116 3.26 -2.52 -12.65
N PRO A 117 4.44 -3.15 -12.78
CA PRO A 117 5.18 -3.67 -11.63
C PRO A 117 5.35 -2.62 -10.54
N GLY A 118 5.13 -3.00 -9.29
CA GLY A 118 5.27 -2.12 -8.13
C GLY A 118 4.15 -1.10 -7.93
N GLN A 119 3.07 -1.13 -8.71
CA GLN A 119 2.00 -0.13 -8.62
C GLN A 119 1.13 -0.28 -7.37
N TYR A 120 0.87 -1.50 -6.93
CA TYR A 120 -0.04 -1.76 -5.82
C TYR A 120 0.72 -2.36 -4.65
N LEU A 121 0.72 -1.62 -3.55
CA LEU A 121 1.37 -1.98 -2.30
C LEU A 121 0.59 -1.39 -1.14
N ALA A 122 0.33 -2.19 -0.10
CA ALA A 122 -0.26 -1.74 1.14
C ALA A 122 0.46 -2.35 2.34
N THR A 123 0.55 -1.58 3.42
CA THR A 123 1.11 -2.04 4.70
C THR A 123 -0.01 -2.23 5.72
N ASP A 124 0.14 -3.22 6.58
CA ASP A 124 -0.70 -3.35 7.76
C ASP A 124 -0.49 -2.14 8.68
N PRO A 125 -1.54 -1.47 9.17
CA PRO A 125 -1.42 -0.31 10.05
C PRO A 125 -0.60 -0.54 11.32
N LYS A 126 -0.53 -1.79 11.81
CA LYS A 126 0.29 -2.19 12.95
C LYS A 126 1.70 -2.65 12.56
N GLY A 127 2.04 -2.60 11.26
CA GLY A 127 3.39 -2.90 10.76
C GLY A 127 3.79 -4.37 10.84
N ARG A 128 2.85 -5.32 10.75
CA ARG A 128 3.09 -6.77 10.84
C ARG A 128 3.24 -7.44 9.49
N ALA A 129 2.67 -6.84 8.44
CA ALA A 129 2.68 -7.41 7.10
C ALA A 129 2.61 -6.34 6.01
N VAL A 130 2.97 -6.74 4.80
CA VAL A 130 2.80 -5.94 3.58
C VAL A 130 2.22 -6.81 2.48
N LEU A 131 1.21 -6.29 1.78
CA LEU A 131 0.61 -6.92 0.60
C LEU A 131 1.06 -6.19 -0.66
N ILE A 132 1.45 -6.94 -1.67
CA ILE A 132 1.87 -6.46 -2.98
C ILE A 132 1.02 -7.10 -4.05
N GLY A 133 0.36 -6.28 -4.86
CA GLY A 133 -0.40 -6.70 -6.03
C GLY A 133 0.30 -6.30 -7.33
N ALA A 134 1.59 -6.56 -7.41
CA ALA A 134 2.45 -6.10 -8.51
C ALA A 134 2.52 -7.06 -9.69
N ILE A 135 1.95 -8.24 -9.56
CA ILE A 135 1.95 -9.29 -10.59
C ILE A 135 0.49 -9.63 -10.88
N GLU A 136 0.14 -9.74 -12.16
CA GLU A 136 -1.17 -10.26 -12.57
C GLU A 136 -1.38 -11.65 -11.97
N ARG A 137 -2.57 -11.93 -11.51
CA ARG A 137 -2.94 -13.21 -10.89
C ARG A 137 -2.31 -13.49 -9.53
N SER A 138 -1.25 -12.78 -9.15
CA SER A 138 -0.53 -13.05 -7.91
C SER A 138 -0.48 -11.83 -7.02
N LYS A 139 -0.93 -12.00 -5.79
CA LYS A 139 -0.70 -11.07 -4.69
C LYS A 139 0.23 -11.75 -3.71
N LEU A 140 1.23 -11.05 -3.27
CA LEU A 140 2.24 -11.55 -2.36
C LEU A 140 2.14 -10.84 -1.02
N ILE A 141 2.04 -11.59 0.06
CA ILE A 141 2.07 -11.06 1.43
C ILE A 141 3.38 -11.46 2.07
N TYR A 142 4.06 -10.46 2.64
CA TYR A 142 5.27 -10.64 3.42
C TYR A 142 4.99 -10.30 4.88
N THR A 143 5.39 -11.16 5.80
CA THR A 143 5.34 -10.88 7.23
C THR A 143 6.56 -10.08 7.63
N LEU A 144 6.36 -9.04 8.42
CA LEU A 144 7.38 -8.15 8.94
C LEU A 144 7.64 -8.49 10.39
N ASN A 145 8.86 -8.90 10.72
CA ASN A 145 9.27 -9.33 12.05
C ASN A 145 10.52 -8.59 12.51
N ARG A 146 10.90 -8.83 13.74
CA ARG A 146 12.16 -8.37 14.34
C ARG A 146 13.02 -9.56 14.71
N ASP A 147 14.33 -9.45 14.48
CA ASP A 147 15.31 -10.38 15.05
C ASP A 147 15.62 -10.04 16.52
N ALA A 148 16.54 -10.81 17.11
CA ALA A 148 16.98 -10.61 18.48
C ALA A 148 17.68 -9.23 18.70
N ASP A 149 18.27 -8.69 17.66
CA ASP A 149 18.96 -7.39 17.67
C ASP A 149 18.02 -6.23 17.31
N ALA A 150 16.71 -6.49 17.23
CA ALA A 150 15.66 -5.55 16.88
C ALA A 150 15.72 -5.02 15.42
N ASN A 151 16.46 -5.68 14.53
CA ASN A 151 16.46 -5.37 13.12
C ASN A 151 15.24 -5.97 12.41
N LEU A 152 14.82 -5.33 11.32
CA LEU A 152 13.74 -5.83 10.48
C LEU A 152 14.14 -7.13 9.78
N THR A 153 13.28 -8.13 9.89
CA THR A 153 13.31 -9.35 9.08
C THR A 153 12.02 -9.49 8.30
N ILE A 154 12.11 -10.00 7.07
CA ILE A 154 10.98 -10.21 6.17
C ILE A 154 10.90 -11.69 5.83
N SER A 155 9.70 -12.27 5.96
CA SER A 155 9.45 -13.67 5.62
C SER A 155 9.55 -13.94 4.12
N SER A 156 9.57 -15.21 3.75
CA SER A 156 9.23 -15.63 2.39
C SER A 156 7.78 -15.21 2.07
N PRO A 157 7.48 -14.88 0.80
CA PRO A 157 6.15 -14.44 0.42
C PRO A 157 5.12 -15.58 0.54
N LEU A 158 3.94 -15.20 1.01
CA LEU A 158 2.74 -16.02 0.93
C LEU A 158 1.88 -15.53 -0.24
N GLU A 159 1.32 -16.44 -0.99
CA GLU A 159 0.50 -16.10 -2.14
C GLU A 159 -0.97 -15.93 -1.76
N ALA A 160 -1.55 -14.78 -2.13
CA ALA A 160 -2.98 -14.50 -2.03
C ALA A 160 -3.59 -14.48 -3.43
N ASN A 161 -3.59 -15.63 -4.10
CA ASN A 161 -3.93 -15.71 -5.50
C ASN A 161 -5.44 -15.76 -5.74
N ARG A 162 -5.86 -15.01 -6.75
CA ARG A 162 -7.11 -15.20 -7.45
C ARG A 162 -6.80 -15.20 -8.94
N PRO A 163 -6.88 -16.36 -9.61
CA PRO A 163 -6.71 -16.43 -11.04
C PRO A 163 -7.67 -15.46 -11.72
N THR A 164 -7.25 -14.85 -12.81
CA THR A 164 -8.08 -13.94 -13.63
C THR A 164 -8.49 -12.60 -13.01
N ALA A 165 -8.04 -12.28 -11.79
CA ALA A 165 -8.33 -10.99 -11.17
C ALA A 165 -7.20 -9.97 -11.34
N ILE A 166 -7.54 -8.77 -11.79
CA ILE A 166 -6.64 -7.62 -11.84
C ILE A 166 -6.92 -6.72 -10.64
N VAL A 167 -5.87 -6.36 -9.92
CA VAL A 167 -5.93 -5.40 -8.82
C VAL A 167 -5.98 -3.98 -9.36
N GLN A 168 -6.84 -3.15 -8.78
CA GLN A 168 -6.94 -1.73 -9.10
C GLN A 168 -6.57 -0.81 -7.91
N CYS A 169 -6.75 -1.28 -6.69
CA CYS A 169 -6.34 -0.59 -5.48
C CYS A 169 -6.19 -1.59 -4.34
N ILE A 170 -5.29 -1.33 -3.40
CA ILE A 170 -5.12 -2.13 -2.19
C ILE A 170 -4.91 -1.20 -1.00
N VAL A 171 -5.51 -1.54 0.15
CA VAL A 171 -5.27 -0.85 1.41
C VAL A 171 -5.18 -1.85 2.56
N GLY A 172 -4.40 -1.53 3.59
CA GLY A 172 -4.42 -2.24 4.87
C GLY A 172 -5.60 -1.78 5.72
N VAL A 173 -6.34 -2.71 6.29
CA VAL A 173 -7.49 -2.41 7.16
C VAL A 173 -7.03 -2.41 8.62
N ASP A 174 -7.39 -1.38 9.36
CA ASP A 174 -7.00 -1.27 10.77
C ASP A 174 -7.93 -2.09 11.66
N VAL A 175 -7.57 -3.33 11.88
CA VAL A 175 -8.30 -4.29 12.74
C VAL A 175 -7.62 -4.48 14.12
N GLY A 176 -6.85 -3.50 14.55
CA GLY A 176 -6.14 -3.56 15.83
C GLY A 176 -5.02 -4.61 15.83
N TYR A 177 -5.00 -5.44 16.87
CA TYR A 177 -3.97 -6.48 17.06
C TYR A 177 -4.42 -7.88 16.61
N GLU A 178 -5.60 -7.98 16.02
CA GLU A 178 -6.01 -9.20 15.33
C GLU A 178 -5.15 -9.44 14.09
N ASN A 179 -5.42 -10.50 13.36
CA ASN A 179 -4.68 -10.82 12.14
C ASN A 179 -4.69 -9.65 11.14
N PRO A 180 -3.59 -9.37 10.41
CA PRO A 180 -3.56 -8.36 9.37
C PRO A 180 -4.61 -8.62 8.30
N VAL A 181 -5.39 -7.60 7.97
CA VAL A 181 -6.41 -7.65 6.91
C VAL A 181 -6.11 -6.61 5.85
N PHE A 182 -6.26 -7.01 4.59
CA PHE A 182 -6.10 -6.14 3.44
C PHE A 182 -7.36 -6.15 2.59
N ALA A 183 -7.81 -4.98 2.16
CA ALA A 183 -8.88 -4.84 1.21
C ALA A 183 -8.31 -4.58 -0.19
N SER A 184 -8.82 -5.28 -1.19
CA SER A 184 -8.38 -5.18 -2.59
C SER A 184 -9.59 -4.92 -3.49
N LEU A 185 -9.50 -3.87 -4.30
CA LEU A 185 -10.45 -3.63 -5.39
C LEU A 185 -9.98 -4.38 -6.62
N GLU A 186 -10.81 -5.28 -7.12
CA GLU A 186 -10.44 -6.23 -8.16
C GLU A 186 -11.46 -6.28 -9.29
N THR A 187 -10.98 -6.56 -10.50
CA THR A 187 -11.81 -6.87 -11.67
C THR A 187 -11.45 -8.27 -12.16
N ASP A 188 -12.45 -9.14 -12.29
CA ASP A 188 -12.29 -10.45 -12.90
C ASP A 188 -12.43 -10.29 -14.42
N TYR A 189 -11.44 -10.74 -15.16
CA TYR A 189 -11.40 -10.58 -16.62
C TYR A 189 -11.53 -11.90 -17.39
N ALA A 190 -11.81 -13.02 -16.71
CA ALA A 190 -11.88 -14.34 -17.35
C ALA A 190 -12.86 -14.37 -18.52
N ASP A 191 -14.08 -13.91 -18.27
CA ASP A 191 -15.14 -13.90 -19.29
C ASP A 191 -14.82 -12.90 -20.40
N ALA A 192 -14.27 -11.74 -20.04
CA ALA A 192 -13.89 -10.71 -21.01
C ALA A 192 -12.76 -11.17 -21.96
N ASP A 193 -11.82 -11.99 -21.47
CA ASP A 193 -10.75 -12.55 -22.30
C ASP A 193 -11.25 -13.63 -23.27
N ALA A 194 -12.33 -14.32 -22.92
CA ALA A 194 -12.93 -15.35 -23.74
C ALA A 194 -13.95 -14.80 -24.76
N ASP A 195 -14.38 -13.56 -24.59
CA ASP A 195 -15.44 -12.94 -25.40
C ASP A 195 -14.87 -11.96 -26.44
N PRO A 196 -14.86 -12.31 -27.73
CA PRO A 196 -14.41 -11.42 -28.79
C PRO A 196 -15.39 -10.29 -29.12
N THR A 197 -16.63 -10.34 -28.63
CA THR A 197 -17.66 -9.32 -28.91
C THR A 197 -17.52 -8.10 -27.99
N GLY A 198 -16.87 -8.25 -26.84
CA GLY A 198 -16.72 -7.21 -25.82
C GLY A 198 -17.94 -7.02 -24.91
N GLU A 199 -19.01 -7.83 -25.10
CA GLU A 199 -20.19 -7.76 -24.25
C GLU A 199 -19.89 -8.18 -22.81
N ALA A 200 -19.06 -9.20 -22.62
CA ALA A 200 -18.64 -9.64 -21.28
C ALA A 200 -17.88 -8.54 -20.55
N LEU A 201 -16.99 -7.82 -21.22
CA LEU A 201 -16.32 -6.65 -20.66
C LEU A 201 -17.31 -5.57 -20.21
N ALA A 202 -18.37 -5.35 -20.99
CA ALA A 202 -19.42 -4.39 -20.65
C ALA A 202 -20.24 -4.80 -19.40
N ARG A 203 -20.27 -6.08 -19.05
CA ARG A 203 -20.99 -6.62 -17.89
C ARG A 203 -20.09 -6.90 -16.68
N THR A 204 -18.77 -6.83 -16.86
CA THR A 204 -17.81 -7.14 -15.79
C THR A 204 -18.00 -6.21 -14.59
N GLU A 205 -18.19 -6.80 -13.42
CA GLU A 205 -18.30 -6.09 -12.13
C GLU A 205 -16.96 -5.95 -11.46
N LYS A 206 -16.79 -4.87 -10.71
CA LYS A 206 -15.69 -4.75 -9.76
C LYS A 206 -16.08 -5.42 -8.45
N ARG A 207 -15.08 -5.93 -7.76
CA ARG A 207 -15.27 -6.63 -6.50
C ARG A 207 -14.33 -6.08 -5.44
N LEU A 208 -14.87 -5.88 -4.25
CA LEU A 208 -14.09 -5.62 -3.04
C LEU A 208 -13.84 -6.98 -2.36
N THR A 209 -12.57 -7.35 -2.25
CA THR A 209 -12.14 -8.62 -1.66
C THR A 209 -11.23 -8.36 -0.46
N TYR A 210 -11.48 -9.05 0.64
CA TYR A 210 -10.67 -8.96 1.84
C TYR A 210 -9.81 -10.21 2.01
N TYR A 211 -8.53 -9.98 2.25
CA TYR A 211 -7.54 -11.01 2.51
C TYR A 211 -7.02 -10.86 3.93
N GLU A 212 -7.09 -11.92 4.70
CA GLU A 212 -6.55 -12.00 6.04
C GLU A 212 -5.30 -12.87 6.06
N LEU A 213 -4.25 -12.39 6.70
CA LEU A 213 -3.07 -13.16 7.00
C LEU A 213 -3.21 -13.75 8.41
N ASP A 214 -3.48 -15.03 8.51
CA ASP A 214 -3.41 -15.76 9.78
C ASP A 214 -1.94 -15.91 10.19
N LEU A 215 -1.55 -15.16 11.21
CA LEU A 215 -0.17 -15.15 11.71
C LEU A 215 0.19 -16.45 12.44
N GLY A 216 -0.78 -17.14 13.02
CA GLY A 216 -0.58 -18.39 13.74
C GLY A 216 -0.32 -19.57 12.81
N LEU A 217 -1.07 -19.65 11.73
CA LEU A 217 -0.97 -20.70 10.73
C LEU A 217 -0.06 -20.33 9.55
N ASN A 218 0.41 -19.08 9.50
CA ASN A 218 1.19 -18.55 8.38
C ASN A 218 0.50 -18.80 7.03
N HIS A 219 -0.78 -18.48 6.97
CA HIS A 219 -1.65 -18.76 5.83
C HIS A 219 -2.50 -17.54 5.48
N VAL A 220 -2.77 -17.35 4.18
CA VAL A 220 -3.63 -16.27 3.69
C VAL A 220 -5.01 -16.82 3.37
N VAL A 221 -6.02 -16.21 3.98
CA VAL A 221 -7.42 -16.57 3.79
C VAL A 221 -8.13 -15.42 3.08
N ARG A 222 -8.88 -15.74 2.03
CA ARG A 222 -9.87 -14.82 1.46
C ARG A 222 -11.14 -14.89 2.31
N ARG A 223 -11.40 -13.84 3.08
CA ARG A 223 -12.54 -13.81 4.02
C ARG A 223 -13.87 -13.71 3.28
N TRP A 224 -14.06 -12.63 2.54
CA TRP A 224 -15.27 -12.41 1.75
C TRP A 224 -14.98 -11.53 0.55
N THR A 225 -15.92 -11.57 -0.39
CA THR A 225 -15.88 -10.78 -1.62
C THR A 225 -17.29 -10.29 -1.90
N GLU A 226 -17.43 -9.00 -2.14
CA GLU A 226 -18.69 -8.37 -2.49
C GLU A 226 -18.58 -7.58 -3.80
N PRO A 227 -19.64 -7.52 -4.63
CA PRO A 227 -19.65 -6.65 -5.78
C PRO A 227 -19.71 -5.19 -5.34
N VAL A 228 -19.03 -4.32 -6.09
CA VAL A 228 -19.09 -2.88 -5.94
C VAL A 228 -19.36 -2.23 -7.29
N ASP A 229 -19.74 -0.97 -7.27
CA ASP A 229 -20.01 -0.21 -8.49
C ASP A 229 -18.82 -0.26 -9.46
N ARG A 230 -19.11 -0.29 -10.75
CA ARG A 230 -18.10 -0.37 -11.81
C ARG A 230 -17.21 0.85 -11.88
N SER A 231 -17.70 2.01 -11.46
CA SER A 231 -16.94 3.26 -11.40
C SER A 231 -16.04 3.35 -10.16
N ALA A 232 -16.14 2.41 -9.21
CA ALA A 232 -15.23 2.35 -8.06
C ALA A 232 -13.77 2.30 -8.52
N HIS A 233 -12.94 3.23 -8.05
CA HIS A 233 -11.57 3.39 -8.54
C HIS A 233 -10.52 3.51 -7.43
N HIS A 234 -10.94 3.80 -6.20
CA HIS A 234 -10.01 4.01 -5.10
C HIS A 234 -10.57 3.50 -3.76
N LEU A 235 -9.67 3.04 -2.90
CA LEU A 235 -9.96 2.64 -1.52
C LEU A 235 -9.19 3.53 -0.56
N ILE A 236 -9.84 3.92 0.53
CA ILE A 236 -9.20 4.63 1.63
C ILE A 236 -9.47 3.83 2.90
N SER A 237 -8.42 3.45 3.64
CA SER A 237 -8.60 2.78 4.92
C SER A 237 -9.10 3.75 5.98
N VAL A 238 -10.07 3.31 6.76
CA VAL A 238 -10.59 4.05 7.91
C VAL A 238 -9.79 3.61 9.14
N PRO A 239 -9.20 4.55 9.90
CA PRO A 239 -8.48 4.19 11.12
C PRO A 239 -9.38 3.46 12.11
N GLY A 240 -8.86 2.40 12.71
CA GLY A 240 -9.48 1.75 13.85
C GLY A 240 -9.29 2.58 15.12
N GLY A 241 -9.99 2.23 16.16
CA GLY A 241 -9.89 2.88 17.44
C GLY A 241 -10.10 1.91 18.61
N TYR A 242 -9.44 2.19 19.73
CA TYR A 242 -9.70 1.49 20.97
C TYR A 242 -10.76 2.24 21.76
N ASN A 243 -11.83 1.55 22.08
CA ASN A 243 -12.91 2.08 22.90
C ASN A 243 -12.63 1.73 24.38
N TYR A 244 -12.32 2.74 25.16
CA TYR A 244 -12.02 2.57 26.59
C TYR A 244 -13.25 2.18 27.43
N SER A 245 -14.47 2.41 26.91
CA SER A 245 -15.71 2.06 27.62
C SER A 245 -16.07 0.59 27.47
N THR A 246 -15.79 -0.02 26.34
CA THR A 246 -16.00 -1.44 26.05
C THR A 246 -14.75 -2.28 26.25
N GLU A 247 -13.61 -1.63 26.51
CA GLU A 247 -12.26 -2.25 26.57
C GLU A 247 -11.94 -3.09 25.33
N ALA A 248 -12.49 -2.70 24.19
CA ALA A 248 -12.34 -3.42 22.93
C ALA A 248 -11.82 -2.52 21.80
N TRP A 249 -11.26 -3.13 20.78
CA TRP A 249 -10.90 -2.46 19.53
C TRP A 249 -12.11 -2.47 18.59
N ASP A 250 -13.10 -1.68 18.90
CA ASP A 250 -14.38 -1.57 18.19
C ASP A 250 -14.56 -0.22 17.47
N GLY A 251 -13.47 0.46 17.23
CA GLY A 251 -13.45 1.73 16.51
C GLY A 251 -13.94 1.60 15.06
N PRO A 252 -14.05 2.71 14.31
CA PRO A 252 -14.74 2.70 13.01
C PRO A 252 -14.13 1.73 12.01
N SER A 253 -12.82 1.59 11.88
CA SER A 253 -12.18 0.61 11.00
C SER A 253 -12.85 0.48 9.62
N GLY A 254 -12.44 -0.48 8.78
CA GLY A 254 -13.06 -0.68 7.47
C GLY A 254 -12.44 0.17 6.36
N VAL A 255 -13.19 0.36 5.27
CA VAL A 255 -12.73 1.08 4.09
C VAL A 255 -13.80 2.00 3.52
N LEU A 256 -13.37 3.12 2.94
CA LEU A 256 -14.18 3.95 2.05
C LEU A 256 -13.89 3.51 0.62
N VAL A 257 -14.93 3.17 -0.12
CA VAL A 257 -14.88 2.89 -1.54
C VAL A 257 -15.28 4.15 -2.29
N CYS A 258 -14.33 4.73 -3.01
CA CYS A 258 -14.58 5.93 -3.82
C CYS A 258 -15.11 5.53 -5.19
N ILE A 259 -16.25 6.09 -5.53
CA ILE A 259 -16.99 5.90 -6.76
C ILE A 259 -17.12 7.29 -7.42
N ASP A 260 -17.44 7.38 -8.69
CA ASP A 260 -17.41 8.67 -9.40
C ASP A 260 -18.33 9.74 -8.75
N ASP A 261 -19.51 9.35 -8.30
CA ASP A 261 -20.52 10.28 -7.79
C ASP A 261 -20.68 10.25 -6.26
N TYR A 262 -20.18 9.20 -5.58
CA TYR A 262 -20.39 9.02 -4.14
C TYR A 262 -19.29 8.18 -3.49
N ILE A 263 -19.27 8.18 -2.15
CA ILE A 263 -18.37 7.35 -1.34
C ILE A 263 -19.20 6.39 -0.51
N VAL A 264 -18.80 5.12 -0.49
CA VAL A 264 -19.47 4.08 0.30
C VAL A 264 -18.53 3.60 1.38
N TYR A 265 -18.98 3.61 2.62
CA TYR A 265 -18.27 2.96 3.72
C TYR A 265 -18.60 1.47 3.74
N ARG A 266 -17.55 0.65 3.88
CA ARG A 266 -17.62 -0.79 4.01
C ARG A 266 -16.87 -1.25 5.25
N HIS A 267 -17.56 -1.97 6.10
CA HIS A 267 -16.96 -2.63 7.25
C HIS A 267 -17.29 -4.13 7.20
N PRO A 268 -16.35 -5.00 7.58
CA PRO A 268 -16.54 -6.45 7.53
C PRO A 268 -17.79 -6.94 8.28
N ASP A 269 -18.09 -6.34 9.42
CA ASP A 269 -19.15 -6.80 10.32
C ASP A 269 -20.42 -5.92 10.29
N LEU A 270 -20.45 -4.85 9.50
CA LEU A 270 -21.56 -3.93 9.43
C LEU A 270 -22.21 -3.92 8.05
N SER A 271 -23.53 -3.95 8.03
CA SER A 271 -24.30 -3.67 6.83
C SER A 271 -24.05 -2.22 6.35
N LEU A 272 -24.12 -2.05 5.05
CA LEU A 272 -23.94 -0.85 4.25
C LEU A 272 -24.33 0.47 4.93
N ILE A 273 -23.36 1.38 5.10
CA ILE A 273 -23.65 2.77 5.42
C ILE A 273 -23.31 3.62 4.20
N HIS A 274 -24.32 4.28 3.62
CA HIS A 274 -24.14 5.27 2.54
C HIS A 274 -23.66 6.57 3.17
N ILE A 275 -22.47 7.06 2.77
CA ILE A 275 -21.97 8.37 3.21
C ILE A 275 -22.04 9.32 2.03
N SER A 276 -23.13 10.04 1.93
CA SER A 276 -23.40 11.23 1.11
C SER A 276 -23.17 11.17 -0.42
N GLU A 277 -24.19 11.63 -1.14
CA GLU A 277 -24.03 12.26 -2.46
C GLU A 277 -23.40 13.64 -2.25
N PRO A 278 -22.44 14.07 -3.09
CA PRO A 278 -22.01 15.46 -3.09
C PRO A 278 -23.21 16.31 -3.52
N THR A 279 -23.71 17.13 -2.62
CA THR A 279 -24.67 18.19 -3.01
C THR A 279 -24.00 19.09 -4.02
N ARG A 280 -24.55 19.12 -5.22
CA ARG A 280 -24.20 20.08 -6.27
C ARG A 280 -24.51 21.52 -5.85
#